data_9ef839285b1ddbf84becef70b95b9063
#
_entry.id   9ef839285b1ddbf84becef70b95b9063
#
_cell.length_a   1.000
_cell.length_b   1.000
_cell.length_c   1.000
_cell.angle_alpha   90.00
_cell.angle_beta   90.00
_cell.angle_gamma   90.00
#
_symmetry.space_group_name_H-M   'P 1'
#
loop_
_entity.id
_entity.type
_entity.pdbx_description
1 polymer ?
#
loop_
_entity_poly.entity_id
_entity_poly.type
_entity_poly.pdbx_seq_one_letter_code
_entity_poly.pdbx_strand_id
1 'polypeptide(L)'
;MKKFFYLFISAIFCVFCTFSLSSCKKNEVEKISKNLTTYAISAELNDEKMEISGTETIDYINNTETEIDHICLHLYPRAFRKDALIKPYTALNVASCFPNGMSYGDISIVNVKVNGEIKPFELLGQDEDILKISFGFNLSKNGKIEIVIDFVITIPNSTHRFGYYENNINLGNWYPVVCVFKNGQFETSPYYSTGDPFCSDVSNYEVEFSYPSNYLLSSTGEIKSEELTDKKTTKISAKAVRDFALCLTKNSSAVSNEVEGTKISYVGYNGDENLEFMLELSKDAVLYFNESFGKYPYSTLTVVKTPFLFGGMEYPNLVFISDSIDEPQEYQKVIVHEIAHQWWYSVVGNDEINEAWLDESLAEYSTALFFGANSKYGLTYEEFTQNAFSSYLLYVDVIETIRGEVNTKMNLAVFEYQNDYEYSYMVYVKGVIMFDSLKSAVGEKQVLSGLKKYYQNNKFKIASKIDFYDAFKSACHEDLETFFEGYLNGTAIISKIS
;
A
#
# COMPACT_ATOMS: atom_id res chain seq x y z
N MET A 1 46.03 -24.19 -15.95
CA MET A 1 45.55 -23.00 -16.68
C MET A 1 44.09 -23.07 -17.17
N LYS A 2 43.61 -24.17 -17.78
CA LYS A 2 42.21 -24.22 -18.29
C LYS A 2 41.08 -24.15 -17.20
N LYS A 3 41.31 -24.66 -16.00
CA LYS A 3 40.28 -24.58 -14.90
C LYS A 3 40.15 -23.17 -14.29
N PHE A 4 41.20 -22.37 -14.26
CA PHE A 4 41.16 -20.99 -13.78
C PHE A 4 40.47 -20.06 -14.76
N PHE A 5 40.54 -20.35 -16.06
CA PHE A 5 39.88 -19.54 -17.09
C PHE A 5 38.36 -19.69 -17.07
N TYR A 6 37.82 -20.88 -16.76
CA TYR A 6 36.37 -21.09 -16.64
C TYR A 6 35.76 -20.45 -15.36
N LEU A 7 36.52 -20.40 -14.25
CA LEU A 7 36.07 -19.70 -13.06
C LEU A 7 35.99 -18.18 -13.27
N PHE A 8 36.93 -17.63 -14.02
CA PHE A 8 36.98 -16.19 -14.31
C PHE A 8 35.86 -15.76 -15.28
N ILE A 9 35.54 -16.59 -16.27
CA ILE A 9 34.44 -16.34 -17.22
C ILE A 9 33.08 -16.48 -16.51
N SER A 10 32.92 -17.44 -15.60
CA SER A 10 31.69 -17.60 -14.81
C SER A 10 31.45 -16.40 -13.86
N ALA A 11 32.53 -15.92 -13.20
CA ALA A 11 32.41 -14.74 -12.33
C ALA A 11 32.10 -13.45 -13.11
N ILE A 12 32.71 -13.28 -14.30
CA ILE A 12 32.43 -12.13 -15.18
C ILE A 12 31.00 -12.20 -15.73
N PHE A 13 30.48 -13.40 -16.05
CA PHE A 13 29.11 -13.57 -16.54
C PHE A 13 28.09 -13.28 -15.44
N CYS A 14 28.32 -13.70 -14.19
CA CYS A 14 27.46 -13.34 -13.05
C CYS A 14 27.46 -11.84 -12.76
N VAL A 15 28.62 -11.16 -12.81
CA VAL A 15 28.70 -9.72 -12.61
C VAL A 15 28.03 -8.96 -13.74
N PHE A 16 28.16 -9.40 -15.00
CA PHE A 16 27.46 -8.79 -16.13
C PHE A 16 25.93 -9.04 -16.08
N CYS A 17 25.47 -10.19 -15.59
CA CYS A 17 24.03 -10.45 -15.43
C CYS A 17 23.42 -9.58 -14.32
N THR A 18 24.10 -9.35 -13.21
CA THR A 18 23.59 -8.48 -12.15
C THR A 18 23.56 -7.00 -12.57
N PHE A 19 24.57 -6.52 -13.29
CA PHE A 19 24.56 -5.16 -13.85
C PHE A 19 23.47 -4.95 -14.92
N SER A 20 23.20 -5.94 -15.76
CA SER A 20 22.15 -5.83 -16.79
C SER A 20 20.73 -5.89 -16.21
N LEU A 21 20.49 -6.66 -15.14
CA LEU A 21 19.19 -6.74 -14.48
C LEU A 21 18.86 -5.45 -13.70
N SER A 22 19.83 -4.88 -12.98
CA SER A 22 19.68 -3.60 -12.30
C SER A 22 19.46 -2.44 -13.29
N SER A 23 20.14 -2.46 -14.44
CA SER A 23 19.97 -1.47 -15.50
C SER A 23 18.59 -1.55 -16.17
N CYS A 24 18.00 -2.76 -16.31
CA CYS A 24 16.67 -2.94 -16.91
C CYS A 24 15.56 -2.41 -16.00
N LYS A 25 15.61 -2.67 -14.69
CA LYS A 25 14.66 -2.16 -13.69
C LYS A 25 14.63 -0.63 -13.67
N LYS A 26 15.80 -0.03 -13.54
CA LYS A 26 15.96 1.42 -13.50
C LYS A 26 15.43 2.10 -14.76
N ASN A 27 15.45 1.41 -15.90
CA ASN A 27 14.98 1.95 -17.17
C ASN A 27 13.46 2.00 -17.30
N GLU A 28 12.70 1.06 -16.71
CA GLU A 28 11.23 1.06 -16.76
C GLU A 28 10.64 2.17 -15.89
N VAL A 29 11.00 2.24 -14.60
CA VAL A 29 10.56 3.27 -13.65
C VAL A 29 10.98 4.67 -14.16
N GLU A 30 12.22 4.85 -14.60
CA GLU A 30 12.72 6.11 -15.14
C GLU A 30 11.98 6.55 -16.42
N LYS A 31 11.54 5.61 -17.24
CA LYS A 31 10.76 5.92 -18.45
C LYS A 31 9.37 6.44 -18.10
N ILE A 32 8.69 5.78 -17.15
CA ILE A 32 7.35 6.12 -16.74
C ILE A 32 7.36 7.45 -15.97
N SER A 33 8.30 7.64 -15.05
CA SER A 33 8.38 8.83 -14.18
C SER A 33 8.46 10.17 -14.93
N LYS A 34 8.91 10.17 -16.18
CA LYS A 34 9.08 11.41 -16.98
C LYS A 34 7.77 12.17 -17.25
N ASN A 35 6.64 11.48 -17.20
CA ASN A 35 5.33 12.03 -17.55
C ASN A 35 4.33 11.95 -16.38
N LEU A 36 4.85 11.81 -15.17
CA LEU A 36 4.04 11.77 -13.97
C LEU A 36 4.04 13.11 -13.24
N THR A 37 2.98 13.40 -12.53
CA THR A 37 2.92 14.45 -11.52
C THR A 37 4.07 14.26 -10.52
N THR A 38 4.69 15.36 -10.10
CA THR A 38 5.79 15.34 -9.13
C THR A 38 5.42 16.17 -7.91
N TYR A 39 5.56 15.57 -6.75
CA TYR A 39 5.44 16.22 -5.45
C TYR A 39 6.83 16.53 -4.89
N ALA A 40 7.14 17.79 -4.66
CA ALA A 40 8.32 18.22 -3.92
C ALA A 40 7.85 18.73 -2.55
N ILE A 41 8.17 17.98 -1.47
CA ILE A 41 7.70 18.27 -0.12
C ILE A 41 8.90 18.65 0.74
N SER A 42 8.86 19.83 1.36
CA SER A 42 9.79 20.24 2.40
C SER A 42 9.03 20.38 3.71
N ALA A 43 9.36 19.56 4.71
CA ALA A 43 8.62 19.53 5.96
C ALA A 43 9.52 19.33 7.17
N GLU A 44 9.08 19.83 8.32
CA GLU A 44 9.78 19.75 9.58
C GLU A 44 8.87 19.28 10.71
N LEU A 45 9.33 18.25 11.44
CA LEU A 45 8.69 17.74 12.64
C LEU A 45 9.13 18.50 13.90
N ASN A 46 8.17 19.01 14.65
CA ASN A 46 8.33 19.42 16.02
C ASN A 46 7.77 18.33 16.93
N ASP A 47 8.62 17.47 17.50
CA ASP A 47 8.20 16.33 18.31
C ASP A 47 7.80 16.68 19.75
N GLU A 48 8.05 17.92 20.20
CA GLU A 48 7.53 18.42 21.48
C GLU A 48 6.03 18.76 21.37
N LYS A 49 5.60 19.26 20.21
CA LYS A 49 4.20 19.62 19.94
C LYS A 49 3.44 18.54 19.16
N MET A 50 4.15 17.57 18.60
CA MET A 50 3.64 16.62 17.60
C MET A 50 2.96 17.34 16.43
N GLU A 51 3.67 18.30 15.86
CA GLU A 51 3.25 19.09 14.72
C GLU A 51 4.25 18.97 13.57
N ILE A 52 3.76 19.00 12.34
CA ILE A 52 4.56 19.11 11.13
C ILE A 52 4.17 20.41 10.42
N SER A 53 5.17 21.24 10.09
CA SER A 53 4.99 22.36 9.17
C SER A 53 5.65 22.02 7.84
N GLY A 54 4.96 22.24 6.74
CA GLY A 54 5.47 21.88 5.42
C GLY A 54 4.99 22.78 4.29
N THR A 55 5.75 22.76 3.23
CA THR A 55 5.41 23.28 1.91
C THR A 55 5.48 22.15 0.91
N GLU A 56 4.41 21.97 0.15
CA GLU A 56 4.31 21.03 -0.94
C GLU A 56 4.25 21.79 -2.26
N THR A 57 5.09 21.44 -3.20
CA THR A 57 5.03 21.90 -4.59
C THR A 57 4.62 20.75 -5.47
N ILE A 58 3.52 20.87 -6.18
CA ILE A 58 2.99 19.87 -7.10
C ILE A 58 3.20 20.36 -8.53
N ASP A 59 4.12 19.74 -9.25
CA ASP A 59 4.23 19.87 -10.70
C ASP A 59 3.19 18.97 -11.35
N TYR A 60 1.97 19.46 -11.47
CA TYR A 60 0.82 18.70 -11.94
C TYR A 60 0.78 18.63 -13.46
N ILE A 61 0.49 17.45 -13.98
CA ILE A 61 0.27 17.20 -15.41
C ILE A 61 -1.18 16.71 -15.59
N ASN A 62 -1.96 17.41 -16.41
CA ASN A 62 -3.30 16.94 -16.74
C ASN A 62 -3.24 15.73 -17.68
N ASN A 63 -3.19 14.54 -17.09
CA ASN A 63 -3.21 13.27 -17.81
C ASN A 63 -4.65 12.80 -18.16
N THR A 64 -5.67 13.61 -17.87
CA THR A 64 -7.07 13.31 -18.23
C THR A 64 -7.33 13.50 -19.71
N GLU A 65 -8.42 12.93 -20.22
CA GLU A 65 -8.83 13.12 -21.63
C GLU A 65 -9.54 14.46 -21.88
N THR A 66 -9.78 15.25 -20.82
CA THR A 66 -10.56 16.50 -20.89
C THR A 66 -9.76 17.68 -20.37
N GLU A 67 -10.20 18.89 -20.72
CA GLU A 67 -9.74 20.11 -20.05
C GLU A 67 -10.31 20.17 -18.64
N ILE A 68 -9.52 20.65 -17.68
CA ILE A 68 -9.91 20.87 -16.30
C ILE A 68 -9.63 22.31 -15.88
N ASP A 69 -10.47 22.89 -15.03
CA ASP A 69 -10.35 24.27 -14.53
C ASP A 69 -10.02 24.34 -13.03
N HIS A 70 -9.96 23.20 -12.39
CA HIS A 70 -9.62 23.04 -10.97
C HIS A 70 -8.95 21.69 -10.72
N ILE A 71 -8.45 21.50 -9.50
CA ILE A 71 -7.98 20.24 -8.95
C ILE A 71 -8.59 20.02 -7.57
N CYS A 72 -8.79 18.75 -7.19
CA CYS A 72 -9.18 18.36 -5.84
C CYS A 72 -8.07 17.52 -5.20
N LEU A 73 -7.83 17.74 -3.90
CA LEU A 73 -6.87 16.98 -3.12
C LEU A 73 -7.52 16.47 -1.84
N HIS A 74 -7.24 15.23 -1.48
CA HIS A 74 -7.59 14.68 -0.18
C HIS A 74 -6.75 15.29 0.92
N LEU A 75 -7.39 15.61 2.03
CA LEU A 75 -6.78 16.04 3.29
C LEU A 75 -7.05 14.98 4.36
N TYR A 76 -6.52 13.76 4.17
CA TYR A 76 -6.80 12.61 5.02
C TYR A 76 -6.62 12.84 6.53
N PRO A 77 -5.63 13.63 7.03
CA PRO A 77 -5.52 13.93 8.45
C PRO A 77 -6.75 14.61 9.08
N ARG A 78 -7.62 15.23 8.27
CA ARG A 78 -8.87 15.86 8.77
C ARG A 78 -9.88 14.87 9.31
N ALA A 79 -9.81 13.61 8.90
CA ALA A 79 -10.65 12.54 9.46
C ALA A 79 -10.38 12.28 10.96
N PHE A 80 -9.20 12.70 11.46
CA PHE A 80 -8.83 12.57 12.88
C PHE A 80 -9.29 13.75 13.73
N ARG A 81 -9.98 14.74 13.18
CA ARG A 81 -10.52 15.86 13.94
C ARG A 81 -11.58 15.41 14.95
N LYS A 82 -11.71 16.16 16.03
CA LYS A 82 -12.72 15.90 17.08
C LYS A 82 -14.13 15.91 16.52
N ASP A 83 -14.41 16.81 15.62
CA ASP A 83 -15.73 17.09 15.04
C ASP A 83 -15.97 16.39 13.68
N ALA A 84 -15.01 15.62 13.17
CA ALA A 84 -15.22 14.84 11.95
C ALA A 84 -16.42 13.87 12.13
N LEU A 85 -17.28 13.80 11.15
CA LEU A 85 -18.48 12.95 11.15
C LEU A 85 -18.12 11.51 10.75
N ILE A 86 -17.27 11.38 9.75
CA ILE A 86 -16.71 10.08 9.32
C ILE A 86 -15.35 9.93 9.98
N LYS A 87 -15.22 8.92 10.85
CA LYS A 87 -13.99 8.65 11.60
C LYS A 87 -13.16 7.59 10.88
N PRO A 88 -11.83 7.64 10.96
CA PRO A 88 -10.95 6.61 10.39
C PRO A 88 -10.88 5.33 11.24
N TYR A 89 -11.72 5.21 12.25
CA TYR A 89 -11.78 4.09 13.18
C TYR A 89 -13.23 3.75 13.56
N THR A 90 -13.49 2.48 13.84
CA THR A 90 -14.80 2.00 14.28
C THR A 90 -14.94 2.07 15.81
N ALA A 91 -16.17 1.95 16.31
CA ALA A 91 -16.40 1.90 17.75
C ALA A 91 -15.72 0.69 18.43
N LEU A 92 -15.48 -0.39 17.68
CA LEU A 92 -14.86 -1.61 18.20
C LEU A 92 -13.35 -1.45 18.42
N ASN A 93 -12.68 -0.61 17.61
CA ASN A 93 -11.24 -0.47 17.67
C ASN A 93 -10.74 0.84 18.32
N VAL A 94 -11.66 1.68 18.85
CA VAL A 94 -11.29 2.95 19.51
C VAL A 94 -10.25 2.76 20.62
N ALA A 95 -10.44 1.76 21.48
CA ALA A 95 -9.55 1.53 22.62
C ALA A 95 -8.12 1.14 22.17
N SER A 96 -8.02 0.34 21.13
CA SER A 96 -6.72 -0.04 20.53
C SER A 96 -6.11 1.12 19.75
N CYS A 97 -6.94 1.90 19.04
CA CYS A 97 -6.50 3.08 18.28
C CYS A 97 -5.93 4.18 19.19
N PHE A 98 -6.51 4.36 20.39
CA PHE A 98 -6.13 5.40 21.35
C PHE A 98 -5.82 4.84 22.75
N PRO A 99 -4.73 4.07 22.91
CA PRO A 99 -4.42 3.43 24.19
C PRO A 99 -4.24 4.41 25.35
N ASN A 100 -3.82 5.65 25.06
CA ASN A 100 -3.65 6.73 26.05
C ASN A 100 -4.91 7.63 26.20
N GLY A 101 -6.06 7.19 25.64
CA GLY A 101 -7.27 8.00 25.59
C GLY A 101 -7.40 8.82 24.31
N MET A 102 -8.60 9.31 24.05
CA MET A 102 -8.92 10.02 22.81
C MET A 102 -7.98 11.18 22.53
N SER A 103 -7.42 11.17 21.33
CA SER A 103 -6.55 12.22 20.79
C SER A 103 -7.02 12.60 19.38
N TYR A 104 -6.67 13.79 18.95
CA TYR A 104 -7.16 14.34 17.69
C TYR A 104 -6.00 14.86 16.84
N GLY A 105 -6.14 14.71 15.54
CA GLY A 105 -5.24 15.24 14.52
C GLY A 105 -5.97 16.15 13.55
N ASP A 106 -5.23 16.88 12.74
CA ASP A 106 -5.78 17.73 11.68
C ASP A 106 -4.69 18.11 10.68
N ILE A 107 -5.09 18.60 9.53
CA ILE A 107 -4.26 19.36 8.59
C ILE A 107 -4.94 20.70 8.28
N SER A 108 -4.20 21.78 8.41
CA SER A 108 -4.65 23.12 8.08
C SER A 108 -3.88 23.66 6.88
N ILE A 109 -4.58 24.15 5.88
CA ILE A 109 -4.00 24.80 4.70
C ILE A 109 -3.81 26.28 5.00
N VAL A 110 -2.56 26.73 4.90
CA VAL A 110 -2.18 28.12 5.26
C VAL A 110 -2.24 29.02 4.03
N ASN A 111 -1.76 28.53 2.89
CA ASN A 111 -1.65 29.32 1.66
C ASN A 111 -1.65 28.39 0.45
N VAL A 112 -2.19 28.87 -0.66
CA VAL A 112 -2.18 28.17 -1.95
C VAL A 112 -1.73 29.12 -3.05
N LYS A 113 -0.81 28.69 -3.91
CA LYS A 113 -0.40 29.40 -5.10
C LYS A 113 -0.55 28.51 -6.33
N VAL A 114 -0.94 29.09 -7.44
CA VAL A 114 -0.97 28.44 -8.77
C VAL A 114 -0.11 29.27 -9.71
N ASN A 115 0.94 28.69 -10.28
CA ASN A 115 1.92 29.37 -11.12
C ASN A 115 2.49 30.65 -10.45
N GLY A 116 2.77 30.58 -9.14
CA GLY A 116 3.29 31.69 -8.33
C GLY A 116 2.25 32.71 -7.85
N GLU A 117 1.01 32.67 -8.30
CA GLU A 117 -0.07 33.56 -7.87
C GLU A 117 -0.87 32.97 -6.70
N ILE A 118 -1.10 33.73 -5.64
CA ILE A 118 -2.00 33.33 -4.54
C ILE A 118 -3.41 33.13 -5.07
N LYS A 119 -4.00 31.99 -4.77
CA LYS A 119 -5.37 31.63 -5.15
C LYS A 119 -6.23 31.34 -3.92
N PRO A 120 -7.51 31.70 -3.95
CA PRO A 120 -8.47 31.20 -2.97
C PRO A 120 -8.68 29.69 -3.18
N PHE A 121 -9.02 29.00 -2.12
CA PHE A 121 -9.37 27.59 -2.15
C PHE A 121 -10.69 27.37 -1.40
N GLU A 122 -11.30 26.22 -1.65
CA GLU A 122 -12.52 25.78 -0.98
C GLU A 122 -12.24 24.45 -0.28
N LEU A 123 -12.83 24.25 0.89
CA LEU A 123 -12.87 22.95 1.55
C LEU A 123 -14.24 22.33 1.30
N LEU A 124 -14.25 21.13 0.73
CA LEU A 124 -15.44 20.39 0.35
C LEU A 124 -15.58 19.11 1.19
N GLY A 125 -16.74 18.45 1.03
CA GLY A 125 -17.07 17.24 1.82
C GLY A 125 -17.75 17.61 3.14
N GLN A 126 -18.37 16.61 3.79
CA GLN A 126 -19.02 16.80 5.10
C GLN A 126 -18.01 17.16 6.19
N ASP A 127 -16.80 16.63 6.06
CA ASP A 127 -15.71 16.83 7.00
C ASP A 127 -14.68 17.86 6.50
N GLU A 128 -15.01 18.59 5.40
CA GLU A 128 -14.09 19.55 4.79
C GLU A 128 -12.73 18.92 4.46
N ASP A 129 -12.73 17.64 4.11
CA ASP A 129 -11.57 16.78 3.91
C ASP A 129 -11.06 16.77 2.45
N ILE A 130 -11.67 17.60 1.59
CA ILE A 130 -11.27 17.80 0.21
C ILE A 130 -10.91 19.27 -0.02
N LEU A 131 -9.67 19.50 -0.45
CA LEU A 131 -9.19 20.81 -0.89
C LEU A 131 -9.44 20.99 -2.38
N LYS A 132 -10.28 21.94 -2.75
CA LYS A 132 -10.50 22.34 -4.15
C LYS A 132 -9.77 23.64 -4.48
N ILE A 133 -8.98 23.62 -5.55
CA ILE A 133 -8.18 24.74 -6.02
C ILE A 133 -8.59 25.06 -7.46
N SER A 134 -9.24 26.22 -7.69
CA SER A 134 -9.61 26.70 -9.02
C SER A 134 -8.44 27.44 -9.66
N PHE A 135 -8.15 27.12 -10.93
CA PHE A 135 -7.02 27.74 -11.64
C PHE A 135 -7.33 29.14 -12.17
N GLY A 136 -8.61 29.38 -12.54
CA GLY A 136 -9.05 30.60 -13.24
C GLY A 136 -8.83 30.55 -14.76
N PHE A 137 -8.44 29.37 -15.27
CA PHE A 137 -8.26 29.06 -16.69
C PHE A 137 -8.46 27.56 -16.92
N ASN A 138 -8.63 27.15 -18.18
CA ASN A 138 -8.71 25.73 -18.52
C ASN A 138 -7.32 25.17 -18.80
N LEU A 139 -6.95 24.08 -18.11
CA LEU A 139 -5.73 23.32 -18.33
C LEU A 139 -6.02 22.19 -19.31
N SER A 140 -5.51 22.30 -20.53
CA SER A 140 -5.70 21.28 -21.57
C SER A 140 -5.03 19.96 -21.23
N LYS A 141 -5.43 18.87 -21.88
CA LYS A 141 -4.74 17.58 -21.83
C LYS A 141 -3.22 17.74 -22.04
N ASN A 142 -2.41 17.10 -21.22
CA ASN A 142 -0.96 17.20 -21.12
C ASN A 142 -0.44 18.62 -20.76
N GLY A 143 -1.33 19.55 -20.42
CA GLY A 143 -0.98 20.84 -19.84
C GLY A 143 -0.33 20.65 -18.48
N LYS A 144 0.55 21.59 -18.10
CA LYS A 144 1.28 21.56 -16.84
C LYS A 144 1.03 22.81 -16.03
N ILE A 145 0.93 22.67 -14.72
CA ILE A 145 0.84 23.78 -13.79
C ILE A 145 1.64 23.46 -12.53
N GLU A 146 2.14 24.50 -11.88
CA GLU A 146 2.75 24.42 -10.55
C GLU A 146 1.71 24.85 -9.51
N ILE A 147 1.54 24.01 -8.48
CA ILE A 147 0.69 24.31 -7.33
C ILE A 147 1.57 24.24 -6.08
N VAL A 148 1.58 25.31 -5.30
CA VAL A 148 2.32 25.35 -4.02
C VAL A 148 1.31 25.48 -2.88
N ILE A 149 1.44 24.59 -1.88
CA ILE A 149 0.54 24.50 -0.72
C ILE A 149 1.40 24.57 0.54
N ASP A 150 1.17 25.59 1.38
CA ASP A 150 1.74 25.66 2.72
C ASP A 150 0.72 25.06 3.70
N PHE A 151 1.16 24.14 4.57
CA PHE A 151 0.28 23.43 5.49
C PHE A 151 0.91 23.22 6.87
N VAL A 152 0.06 23.00 7.87
CA VAL A 152 0.43 22.58 9.21
C VAL A 152 -0.41 21.39 9.62
N ILE A 153 0.23 20.38 10.20
CA ILE A 153 -0.38 19.13 10.63
C ILE A 153 -0.24 19.01 12.15
N THR A 154 -1.31 18.59 12.82
CA THR A 154 -1.27 18.11 14.21
C THR A 154 -1.39 16.59 14.19
N ILE A 155 -0.44 15.88 14.77
CA ILE A 155 -0.39 14.41 14.81
C ILE A 155 -1.12 13.94 16.07
N PRO A 156 -2.13 13.02 15.96
CA PRO A 156 -2.82 12.49 17.13
C PRO A 156 -1.96 11.46 17.87
N ASN A 157 -2.15 11.33 19.20
CA ASN A 157 -1.63 10.18 19.95
C ASN A 157 -2.49 8.94 19.62
N SER A 158 -2.02 8.15 18.65
CA SER A 158 -2.78 7.07 18.07
C SER A 158 -1.85 6.01 17.46
N THR A 159 -2.27 4.76 17.50
CA THR A 159 -1.61 3.63 16.83
C THR A 159 -2.09 3.41 15.39
N HIS A 160 -2.76 4.40 14.80
CA HIS A 160 -3.27 4.34 13.44
C HIS A 160 -2.17 4.58 12.39
N ARG A 161 -2.53 4.55 11.09
CA ARG A 161 -1.63 4.90 9.95
C ARG A 161 -1.04 6.29 10.06
N PHE A 162 -1.78 7.20 10.67
CA PHE A 162 -1.38 8.57 10.96
C PHE A 162 -1.52 8.79 12.46
N GLY A 163 -0.38 8.91 13.15
CA GLY A 163 -0.37 9.06 14.60
C GLY A 163 1.00 8.87 15.20
N TYR A 164 1.10 9.15 16.49
CA TYR A 164 2.27 8.79 17.30
C TYR A 164 1.84 7.97 18.52
N TYR A 165 2.66 7.02 18.89
CA TYR A 165 2.48 6.27 20.12
C TYR A 165 3.86 5.84 20.66
N GLU A 166 4.08 6.04 21.97
CA GLU A 166 5.36 5.78 22.62
C GLU A 166 6.55 6.45 21.88
N ASN A 167 7.41 5.66 21.27
CA ASN A 167 8.63 6.09 20.61
C ASN A 167 8.53 6.13 19.07
N ASN A 168 7.34 5.96 18.54
CA ASN A 168 7.11 5.82 17.10
C ASN A 168 6.14 6.87 16.58
N ILE A 169 6.32 7.26 15.31
CA ILE A 169 5.42 8.16 14.59
C ILE A 169 5.19 7.53 13.23
N ASN A 170 3.93 7.22 12.92
CA ASN A 170 3.46 6.72 11.64
C ASN A 170 2.87 7.87 10.83
N LEU A 171 3.38 8.11 9.65
CA LEU A 171 2.95 9.18 8.75
C LEU A 171 2.52 8.57 7.40
N GLY A 172 1.37 7.89 7.40
CA GLY A 172 0.66 7.48 6.21
C GLY A 172 -0.37 8.51 5.80
N ASN A 173 -0.50 8.82 4.51
CA ASN A 173 -1.51 9.73 3.96
C ASN A 173 -1.53 11.12 4.68
N TRP A 174 -0.34 11.65 4.97
CA TRP A 174 -0.16 12.79 5.88
C TRP A 174 -0.15 14.17 5.20
N TYR A 175 0.03 14.23 3.89
CA TYR A 175 0.12 15.46 3.08
C TYR A 175 -1.11 15.56 2.15
N PRO A 176 -1.37 16.71 1.49
CA PRO A 176 -2.43 16.84 0.50
C PRO A 176 -2.18 15.93 -0.72
N VAL A 177 -3.11 15.05 -1.05
CA VAL A 177 -2.97 14.08 -2.15
C VAL A 177 -3.97 14.36 -3.26
N VAL A 178 -3.52 14.51 -4.50
CA VAL A 178 -4.39 14.74 -5.66
C VAL A 178 -5.38 13.59 -5.82
N CYS A 179 -6.67 13.93 -5.85
CA CYS A 179 -7.74 12.97 -6.12
C CYS A 179 -7.63 12.39 -7.53
N VAL A 180 -7.91 11.12 -7.69
CA VAL A 180 -7.98 10.47 -9.01
C VAL A 180 -9.11 11.08 -9.83
N PHE A 181 -8.84 11.34 -11.12
CA PHE A 181 -9.87 11.82 -12.04
C PHE A 181 -10.49 10.64 -12.79
N LYS A 182 -11.76 10.37 -12.55
CA LYS A 182 -12.49 9.23 -13.11
C LYS A 182 -13.88 9.66 -13.54
N ASN A 183 -14.37 9.15 -14.67
CA ASN A 183 -15.72 9.46 -15.19
C ASN A 183 -16.03 10.97 -15.36
N GLY A 184 -15.02 11.77 -15.66
CA GLY A 184 -15.20 13.21 -15.89
C GLY A 184 -15.16 14.09 -14.64
N GLN A 185 -14.83 13.55 -13.47
CA GLN A 185 -14.74 14.27 -12.20
C GLN A 185 -13.62 13.71 -11.31
N PHE A 186 -13.21 14.51 -10.32
CA PHE A 186 -12.31 14.04 -9.25
C PHE A 186 -13.09 13.18 -8.26
N GLU A 187 -12.51 12.03 -7.89
CA GLU A 187 -13.04 11.16 -6.84
C GLU A 187 -12.75 11.75 -5.46
N THR A 188 -13.82 12.12 -4.77
CA THR A 188 -13.73 12.85 -3.50
C THR A 188 -14.35 12.06 -2.35
N SER A 189 -14.16 10.74 -2.36
CA SER A 189 -14.65 9.86 -1.32
C SER A 189 -14.02 10.21 0.04
N PRO A 190 -14.81 10.18 1.12
CA PRO A 190 -14.28 10.44 2.46
C PRO A 190 -13.40 9.28 2.96
N TYR A 191 -12.70 9.51 4.07
CA TYR A 191 -11.93 8.49 4.75
C TYR A 191 -12.84 7.50 5.50
N TYR A 192 -13.14 6.36 4.91
CA TYR A 192 -13.90 5.30 5.57
C TYR A 192 -13.06 4.56 6.61
N SER A 193 -13.73 3.99 7.63
CA SER A 193 -13.07 3.28 8.74
C SER A 193 -12.73 1.82 8.44
N THR A 194 -13.32 1.25 7.41
CA THR A 194 -13.16 -0.16 7.03
C THR A 194 -12.28 -0.26 5.79
N GLY A 195 -11.35 -1.19 5.79
CA GLY A 195 -10.42 -1.43 4.69
C GLY A 195 -9.40 -0.30 4.50
N ASP A 196 -8.91 -0.17 3.28
CA ASP A 196 -7.96 0.83 2.84
C ASP A 196 -8.64 1.80 1.88
N PRO A 197 -9.24 2.90 2.40
CA PRO A 197 -10.12 3.77 1.63
C PRO A 197 -9.34 4.75 0.75
N PHE A 198 -8.39 4.23 -0.03
CA PHE A 198 -7.49 5.02 -0.85
C PHE A 198 -7.61 4.64 -2.33
N CYS A 199 -7.38 5.61 -3.16
CA CYS A 199 -7.20 5.42 -4.59
C CYS A 199 -6.30 6.54 -5.10
N SER A 200 -5.13 6.21 -5.61
CA SER A 200 -4.14 7.20 -6.03
C SER A 200 -3.47 6.79 -7.34
N ASP A 201 -3.20 7.78 -8.20
CA ASP A 201 -2.35 7.61 -9.36
C ASP A 201 -0.88 7.52 -8.93
N VAL A 202 -0.06 6.80 -9.72
CA VAL A 202 1.39 6.81 -9.49
C VAL A 202 1.97 8.19 -9.78
N SER A 203 2.89 8.63 -8.92
CA SER A 203 3.53 9.94 -8.99
C SER A 203 5.02 9.86 -8.61
N ASN A 204 5.73 10.96 -8.76
CA ASN A 204 7.10 11.09 -8.26
C ASN A 204 7.10 11.92 -6.97
N TYR A 205 8.02 11.60 -6.08
CA TYR A 205 8.20 12.32 -4.82
C TYR A 205 9.68 12.67 -4.61
N GLU A 206 9.93 13.94 -4.31
CA GLU A 206 11.20 14.47 -3.83
C GLU A 206 10.93 15.12 -2.47
N VAL A 207 11.34 14.47 -1.39
CA VAL A 207 10.98 14.88 -0.04
C VAL A 207 12.22 15.25 0.76
N GLU A 208 12.18 16.42 1.37
CA GLU A 208 13.14 16.87 2.37
C GLU A 208 12.44 16.94 3.73
N PHE A 209 12.82 16.07 4.65
CA PHE A 209 12.18 15.95 5.95
C PHE A 209 13.18 16.19 7.08
N SER A 210 12.88 17.17 7.93
CA SER A 210 13.70 17.54 9.09
C SER A 210 13.04 17.05 10.38
N TYR A 211 13.84 16.41 11.27
CA TYR A 211 13.34 15.78 12.48
C TYR A 211 14.45 15.67 13.54
N PRO A 212 14.11 15.42 14.82
CA PRO A 212 15.11 15.22 15.88
C PRO A 212 16.02 14.02 15.58
N SER A 213 17.33 14.17 15.83
CA SER A 213 18.37 13.23 15.43
C SER A 213 18.31 11.84 16.11
N ASN A 214 17.52 11.71 17.18
CA ASN A 214 17.35 10.46 17.93
C ASN A 214 16.31 9.50 17.33
N TYR A 215 15.71 9.86 16.19
CA TYR A 215 14.85 8.96 15.41
C TYR A 215 15.63 8.27 14.29
N LEU A 216 15.28 7.00 14.05
CA LEU A 216 15.53 6.27 12.81
C LEU A 216 14.35 6.52 11.89
N LEU A 217 14.59 6.97 10.67
CA LEU A 217 13.56 7.21 9.67
C LEU A 217 13.56 6.08 8.65
N SER A 218 12.37 5.52 8.41
CA SER A 218 12.03 4.63 7.29
C SER A 218 11.08 5.35 6.34
N SER A 219 11.22 5.14 5.05
CA SER A 219 10.45 5.90 4.04
C SER A 219 10.12 5.08 2.81
N THR A 220 9.04 5.46 2.13
CA THR A 220 8.87 5.18 0.71
C THR A 220 10.04 5.74 -0.07
N GLY A 221 10.61 4.96 -1.02
CA GLY A 221 11.68 5.41 -1.92
C GLY A 221 13.09 5.28 -1.35
N GLU A 222 14.01 5.97 -1.99
CA GLU A 222 15.45 5.93 -1.66
C GLU A 222 15.88 7.15 -0.86
N ILE A 223 16.56 6.94 0.26
CA ILE A 223 17.26 8.01 0.97
C ILE A 223 18.50 8.40 0.15
N LYS A 224 18.55 9.63 -0.32
CA LYS A 224 19.64 10.18 -1.15
C LYS A 224 20.75 10.83 -0.35
N SER A 225 20.40 11.52 0.73
CA SER A 225 21.35 12.12 1.66
C SER A 225 20.74 12.35 3.02
N GLU A 226 21.59 12.42 4.04
CA GLU A 226 21.25 12.81 5.39
C GLU A 226 22.24 13.88 5.85
N GLU A 227 21.72 14.98 6.38
CA GLU A 227 22.51 16.07 6.96
C GLU A 227 22.17 16.18 8.44
N LEU A 228 23.19 16.23 9.28
CA LEU A 228 23.06 16.36 10.72
C LEU A 228 23.55 17.74 11.16
N THR A 229 22.63 18.54 11.65
CA THR A 229 22.90 19.81 12.33
C THR A 229 22.34 19.72 13.76
N ASP A 230 21.54 20.68 14.20
CA ASP A 230 20.75 20.57 15.44
C ASP A 230 19.63 19.53 15.28
N LYS A 231 19.16 19.33 14.04
CA LYS A 231 18.21 18.31 13.61
C LYS A 231 18.84 17.47 12.50
N LYS A 232 18.25 16.33 12.24
CA LYS A 232 18.56 15.49 11.07
C LYS A 232 17.63 15.87 9.93
N THR A 233 18.19 16.17 8.77
CA THR A 233 17.43 16.42 7.53
C THR A 233 17.74 15.33 6.53
N THR A 234 16.71 14.62 6.07
CA THR A 234 16.83 13.50 5.13
C THR A 234 16.18 13.88 3.81
N LYS A 235 16.92 13.70 2.71
CA LYS A 235 16.41 13.87 1.33
C LYS A 235 16.07 12.50 0.75
N ILE A 236 14.85 12.36 0.27
CA ILE A 236 14.27 11.11 -0.19
C ILE A 236 13.73 11.32 -1.60
N SER A 237 13.93 10.33 -2.47
CA SER A 237 13.38 10.32 -3.83
C SER A 237 12.64 9.02 -4.08
N ALA A 238 11.39 9.11 -4.53
CA ALA A 238 10.59 7.98 -4.95
C ALA A 238 9.98 8.26 -6.33
N LYS A 239 10.10 7.32 -7.25
CA LYS A 239 9.65 7.48 -8.63
C LYS A 239 8.60 6.47 -8.99
N ALA A 240 7.52 6.93 -9.61
CA ALA A 240 6.40 6.13 -10.06
C ALA A 240 5.82 5.26 -8.94
N VAL A 241 5.64 5.85 -7.76
CA VAL A 241 4.99 5.22 -6.60
C VAL A 241 3.60 5.78 -6.41
N ARG A 242 2.70 4.98 -5.83
CA ARG A 242 1.28 5.32 -5.67
C ARG A 242 1.03 6.22 -4.48
N ASP A 243 1.85 6.09 -3.44
CA ASP A 243 1.72 6.83 -2.20
C ASP A 243 3.11 7.09 -1.59
N PHE A 244 3.20 7.98 -0.60
CA PHE A 244 4.43 8.30 0.10
C PHE A 244 4.19 8.34 1.61
N ALA A 245 4.85 7.44 2.32
CA ALA A 245 4.76 7.34 3.77
C ALA A 245 6.13 7.43 4.44
N LEU A 246 6.11 7.80 5.73
CA LEU A 246 7.27 7.81 6.62
C LEU A 246 6.92 7.06 7.92
N CYS A 247 7.92 6.41 8.50
CA CYS A 247 7.87 5.90 9.86
C CYS A 247 9.13 6.34 10.62
N LEU A 248 8.94 7.00 11.74
CA LEU A 248 10.03 7.42 12.62
C LEU A 248 9.99 6.57 13.90
N THR A 249 11.10 5.94 14.23
CA THR A 249 11.19 5.07 15.40
C THR A 249 12.37 5.46 16.28
N LYS A 250 12.20 5.37 17.61
CA LYS A 250 13.33 5.46 18.57
C LYS A 250 13.62 4.05 19.11
N ASN A 251 14.85 3.83 19.57
CA ASN A 251 15.27 2.55 20.12
C ASN A 251 15.10 1.35 19.16
N SER A 252 15.31 1.60 17.88
CA SER A 252 15.19 0.60 16.83
C SER A 252 16.51 0.40 16.09
N SER A 253 16.65 -0.76 15.48
CA SER A 253 17.80 -1.16 14.65
C SER A 253 17.30 -1.66 13.31
N ALA A 254 18.11 -1.43 12.28
CA ALA A 254 17.84 -1.90 10.92
C ALA A 254 18.88 -2.94 10.51
N VAL A 255 18.41 -4.05 9.93
CA VAL A 255 19.22 -5.00 9.18
C VAL A 255 18.85 -4.94 7.72
N SER A 256 19.77 -5.17 6.80
CA SER A 256 19.47 -5.08 5.36
C SER A 256 20.33 -5.99 4.51
N ASN A 257 19.78 -6.40 3.37
CA ASN A 257 20.49 -7.18 2.36
C ASN A 257 20.00 -6.77 0.96
N GLU A 258 20.77 -7.08 -0.06
CA GLU A 258 20.40 -6.81 -1.45
C GLU A 258 19.99 -8.11 -2.16
N VAL A 259 18.85 -8.06 -2.83
CA VAL A 259 18.28 -9.17 -3.58
C VAL A 259 17.85 -8.69 -4.97
N GLU A 260 18.48 -9.24 -6.01
CA GLU A 260 18.18 -8.92 -7.41
C GLU A 260 18.15 -7.41 -7.73
N GLY A 261 19.02 -6.62 -7.08
CA GLY A 261 19.12 -5.17 -7.24
C GLY A 261 18.06 -4.36 -6.47
N THR A 262 17.43 -4.97 -5.48
CA THR A 262 16.56 -4.34 -4.49
C THR A 262 17.21 -4.45 -3.11
N LYS A 263 17.41 -3.34 -2.42
CA LYS A 263 17.80 -3.31 -1.01
C LYS A 263 16.57 -3.58 -0.17
N ILE A 264 16.54 -4.71 0.52
CA ILE A 264 15.50 -5.07 1.47
C ILE A 264 16.02 -4.76 2.87
N SER A 265 15.22 -4.07 3.67
CA SER A 265 15.54 -3.73 5.05
C SER A 265 14.42 -4.19 5.98
N TYR A 266 14.79 -4.71 7.15
CA TYR A 266 13.86 -4.93 8.24
C TYR A 266 14.28 -4.05 9.42
N VAL A 267 13.31 -3.32 9.98
CA VAL A 267 13.50 -2.43 11.13
C VAL A 267 12.67 -2.95 12.29
N GLY A 268 13.34 -3.30 13.40
CA GLY A 268 12.69 -3.74 14.63
C GLY A 268 13.30 -3.08 15.86
N TYR A 269 12.82 -3.39 17.04
CA TYR A 269 13.30 -2.79 18.27
C TYR A 269 14.69 -3.29 18.66
N ASN A 270 15.45 -2.47 19.36
CA ASN A 270 16.75 -2.85 19.89
C ASN A 270 16.60 -4.04 20.85
N GLY A 271 17.37 -5.10 20.60
CA GLY A 271 17.32 -6.33 21.39
C GLY A 271 16.34 -7.38 20.87
N ASP A 272 15.60 -7.11 19.76
CA ASP A 272 14.82 -8.14 19.08
C ASP A 272 15.77 -9.16 18.44
N GLU A 273 15.70 -10.40 18.89
CA GLU A 273 16.58 -11.50 18.42
C GLU A 273 16.20 -12.01 17.03
N ASN A 274 15.04 -11.60 16.47
CA ASN A 274 14.49 -12.12 15.24
C ASN A 274 14.75 -11.21 14.01
N LEU A 275 15.50 -10.11 14.12
CA LEU A 275 15.72 -9.16 13.03
C LEU A 275 16.21 -9.84 11.74
N GLU A 276 17.25 -10.68 11.86
CA GLU A 276 17.84 -11.40 10.71
C GLU A 276 16.87 -12.44 10.12
N PHE A 277 16.08 -13.09 10.96
CA PHE A 277 15.07 -14.06 10.51
C PHE A 277 13.95 -13.36 9.71
N MET A 278 13.47 -12.22 10.19
CA MET A 278 12.43 -11.45 9.48
C MET A 278 12.97 -10.81 8.20
N LEU A 279 14.23 -10.40 8.17
CA LEU A 279 14.89 -9.98 6.95
C LEU A 279 14.98 -11.13 5.92
N GLU A 280 15.34 -12.35 6.37
CA GLU A 280 15.42 -13.52 5.47
C GLU A 280 14.03 -13.89 4.91
N LEU A 281 12.99 -13.89 5.75
CA LEU A 281 11.59 -14.08 5.34
C LEU A 281 11.19 -13.04 4.25
N SER A 282 11.50 -11.77 4.48
CA SER A 282 11.18 -10.69 3.55
C SER A 282 11.90 -10.85 2.22
N LYS A 283 13.15 -11.28 2.23
CA LYS A 283 13.95 -11.59 1.03
C LYS A 283 13.36 -12.75 0.23
N ASP A 284 13.02 -13.83 0.92
CA ASP A 284 12.44 -15.01 0.28
C ASP A 284 11.08 -14.70 -0.34
N ALA A 285 10.26 -13.87 0.32
CA ALA A 285 8.98 -13.39 -0.22
C ALA A 285 9.20 -12.61 -1.52
N VAL A 286 10.12 -11.65 -1.54
CA VAL A 286 10.44 -10.86 -2.75
C VAL A 286 10.98 -11.77 -3.86
N LEU A 287 11.84 -12.73 -3.58
CA LEU A 287 12.36 -13.67 -4.56
C LEU A 287 11.24 -14.52 -5.17
N TYR A 288 10.38 -15.07 -4.31
CA TYR A 288 9.26 -15.89 -4.73
C TYR A 288 8.28 -15.11 -5.62
N PHE A 289 7.90 -13.90 -5.23
CA PHE A 289 6.97 -13.09 -6.02
C PHE A 289 7.61 -12.56 -7.30
N ASN A 290 8.90 -12.28 -7.31
CA ASN A 290 9.66 -11.96 -8.54
C ASN A 290 9.56 -13.10 -9.58
N GLU A 291 9.68 -14.34 -9.14
CA GLU A 291 9.59 -15.52 -10.02
C GLU A 291 8.16 -15.78 -10.45
N SER A 292 7.21 -15.70 -9.52
CA SER A 292 5.80 -16.05 -9.73
C SER A 292 5.05 -15.04 -10.58
N PHE A 293 5.22 -13.74 -10.33
CA PHE A 293 4.41 -12.69 -10.94
C PHE A 293 5.20 -11.78 -11.89
N GLY A 294 6.46 -11.57 -11.59
CA GLY A 294 7.34 -10.68 -12.36
C GLY A 294 8.14 -9.77 -11.43
N LYS A 295 9.17 -9.15 -11.97
CA LYS A 295 10.15 -8.40 -11.19
C LYS A 295 9.54 -7.20 -10.47
N TYR A 296 9.84 -7.10 -9.16
CA TYR A 296 9.65 -5.89 -8.39
C TYR A 296 10.49 -4.74 -8.99
N PRO A 297 9.89 -3.60 -9.34
CA PRO A 297 10.59 -2.61 -10.17
C PRO A 297 11.46 -1.63 -9.39
N TYR A 298 11.27 -1.52 -8.07
CA TYR A 298 11.94 -0.52 -7.24
C TYR A 298 13.25 -1.05 -6.64
N SER A 299 14.09 -0.10 -6.23
CA SER A 299 15.44 -0.37 -5.68
C SER A 299 15.44 -0.60 -4.16
N THR A 300 14.33 -0.29 -3.48
CA THR A 300 14.21 -0.41 -2.02
C THR A 300 12.90 -1.05 -1.61
N LEU A 301 12.93 -1.77 -0.49
CA LEU A 301 11.76 -2.22 0.28
C LEU A 301 12.15 -2.26 1.75
N THR A 302 11.42 -1.55 2.59
CA THR A 302 11.62 -1.55 4.05
C THR A 302 10.38 -2.11 4.73
N VAL A 303 10.58 -3.10 5.59
CA VAL A 303 9.57 -3.64 6.50
C VAL A 303 9.88 -3.08 7.88
N VAL A 304 8.95 -2.38 8.51
CA VAL A 304 9.15 -1.75 9.81
C VAL A 304 8.12 -2.21 10.84
N LYS A 305 8.61 -2.72 11.98
CA LYS A 305 7.80 -3.03 13.15
C LYS A 305 7.47 -1.73 13.89
N THR A 306 6.19 -1.47 14.11
CA THR A 306 5.71 -0.23 14.74
C THR A 306 4.42 -0.48 15.50
N PRO A 307 4.08 0.30 16.54
CA PRO A 307 2.73 0.28 17.10
C PRO A 307 1.71 0.60 16.02
N PHE A 308 0.87 -0.38 15.72
CA PHE A 308 -0.09 -0.25 14.63
C PHE A 308 -1.38 -1.00 14.96
N LEU A 309 -2.51 -0.32 14.74
CA LEU A 309 -3.84 -0.83 15.09
C LEU A 309 -4.23 -2.10 14.33
N PHE A 310 -3.88 -2.15 13.03
CA PHE A 310 -4.18 -3.27 12.14
C PHE A 310 -3.00 -4.25 12.11
N GLY A 311 -3.08 -5.32 11.31
CA GLY A 311 -1.98 -6.28 11.16
C GLY A 311 -0.76 -5.66 10.50
N GLY A 312 -0.97 -5.03 9.36
CA GLY A 312 0.05 -4.35 8.57
C GLY A 312 -0.52 -3.23 7.70
N MET A 313 0.37 -2.61 6.92
CA MET A 313 0.03 -1.59 5.91
C MET A 313 1.11 -1.56 4.83
N GLU A 314 0.68 -1.56 3.59
CA GLU A 314 1.44 -1.88 2.39
C GLU A 314 1.99 -0.67 1.62
N TYR A 315 2.30 0.44 2.25
CA TYR A 315 2.81 1.61 1.51
C TYR A 315 3.91 1.21 0.50
N PRO A 316 3.95 1.84 -0.68
CA PRO A 316 4.97 1.53 -1.67
C PRO A 316 6.38 1.64 -1.10
N ASN A 317 7.18 0.58 -1.21
CA ASN A 317 8.53 0.47 -0.69
C ASN A 317 8.68 0.53 0.86
N LEU A 318 7.60 0.70 1.60
CA LEU A 318 7.57 0.83 3.06
C LEU A 318 6.36 0.10 3.63
N VAL A 319 6.60 -0.99 4.33
CA VAL A 319 5.57 -1.81 4.94
C VAL A 319 5.59 -1.62 6.46
N PHE A 320 4.42 -1.32 7.05
CA PHE A 320 4.26 -1.32 8.51
C PHE A 320 3.78 -2.69 8.97
N ILE A 321 4.36 -3.19 10.06
CA ILE A 321 3.90 -4.42 10.72
C ILE A 321 3.62 -4.11 12.18
N SER A 322 2.44 -4.50 12.64
CA SER A 322 2.01 -4.29 14.02
C SER A 322 2.92 -5.00 15.01
N ASP A 323 3.35 -4.27 16.02
CA ASP A 323 4.11 -4.84 17.15
C ASP A 323 3.22 -5.56 18.18
N SER A 324 1.89 -5.47 18.02
CA SER A 324 0.91 -6.15 18.88
C SER A 324 0.61 -7.59 18.49
N ILE A 325 1.21 -8.09 17.41
CA ILE A 325 1.05 -9.49 16.98
C ILE A 325 2.04 -10.36 17.75
N ASP A 326 1.53 -11.08 18.75
CA ASP A 326 2.35 -11.95 19.62
C ASP A 326 2.63 -13.33 19.02
N GLU A 327 1.72 -13.84 18.16
CA GLU A 327 1.85 -15.17 17.58
C GLU A 327 2.88 -15.15 16.44
N PRO A 328 4.01 -15.87 16.53
CA PRO A 328 5.09 -15.77 15.55
C PRO A 328 4.68 -16.15 14.13
N GLN A 329 3.80 -17.14 13.97
CA GLN A 329 3.36 -17.56 12.65
C GLN A 329 2.44 -16.53 11.99
N GLU A 330 1.57 -15.88 12.78
CA GLU A 330 0.71 -14.81 12.31
C GLU A 330 1.53 -13.58 11.91
N TYR A 331 2.55 -13.23 12.70
CA TYR A 331 3.50 -12.16 12.37
C TYR A 331 4.20 -12.40 11.03
N GLN A 332 4.63 -13.64 10.77
CA GLN A 332 5.24 -14.02 9.49
C GLN A 332 4.23 -13.91 8.33
N LYS A 333 2.98 -14.35 8.53
CA LYS A 333 1.94 -14.24 7.51
C LYS A 333 1.69 -12.79 7.13
N VAL A 334 1.55 -11.90 8.11
CA VAL A 334 1.33 -10.48 7.85
C VAL A 334 2.50 -9.89 7.06
N ILE A 335 3.76 -10.17 7.42
CA ILE A 335 4.92 -9.71 6.64
C ILE A 335 4.82 -10.13 5.17
N VAL A 336 4.48 -11.39 4.91
CA VAL A 336 4.41 -11.91 3.54
C VAL A 336 3.22 -11.30 2.79
N HIS A 337 2.09 -11.10 3.46
CA HIS A 337 0.90 -10.45 2.92
C HIS A 337 1.21 -9.01 2.49
N GLU A 338 1.80 -8.21 3.37
CA GLU A 338 2.14 -6.82 3.07
C GLU A 338 3.23 -6.70 1.97
N ILE A 339 4.14 -7.67 1.89
CA ILE A 339 5.09 -7.73 0.78
C ILE A 339 4.39 -8.10 -0.53
N ALA A 340 3.35 -8.94 -0.53
CA ALA A 340 2.60 -9.27 -1.73
C ALA A 340 1.89 -8.04 -2.33
N HIS A 341 1.42 -7.14 -1.51
CA HIS A 341 0.87 -5.85 -1.92
C HIS A 341 1.86 -4.96 -2.67
N GLN A 342 3.15 -5.23 -2.61
CA GLN A 342 4.11 -4.52 -3.47
C GLN A 342 3.91 -4.85 -4.96
N TRP A 343 3.21 -5.96 -5.28
CA TRP A 343 2.70 -6.30 -6.63
C TRP A 343 1.25 -5.85 -6.81
N TRP A 344 0.38 -6.14 -5.80
CA TRP A 344 -1.07 -5.91 -5.79
C TRP A 344 -1.43 -4.71 -4.90
N TYR A 345 -1.33 -3.54 -5.35
CA TYR A 345 -1.48 -2.18 -4.85
C TYR A 345 -0.32 -1.29 -5.32
N SER A 346 0.90 -1.48 -4.82
CA SER A 346 2.01 -0.57 -5.10
C SER A 346 2.29 -0.44 -6.61
N VAL A 347 2.40 -1.56 -7.32
CA VAL A 347 2.67 -1.57 -8.78
C VAL A 347 1.38 -1.66 -9.59
N VAL A 348 0.49 -2.61 -9.30
CA VAL A 348 -0.83 -2.71 -9.92
C VAL A 348 -1.84 -2.20 -8.91
N GLY A 349 -2.28 -0.96 -9.05
CA GLY A 349 -3.29 -0.39 -8.16
C GLY A 349 -4.69 -0.74 -8.59
N ASN A 350 -5.64 -0.53 -7.71
CA ASN A 350 -7.07 -0.67 -7.91
C ASN A 350 -7.81 0.48 -7.20
N ASP A 351 -9.10 0.49 -7.32
CA ASP A 351 -10.00 1.32 -6.53
C ASP A 351 -10.32 0.56 -5.24
N GLU A 352 -9.51 0.74 -4.20
CA GLU A 352 -9.64 0.01 -2.92
C GLU A 352 -10.96 0.30 -2.21
N ILE A 353 -11.60 1.42 -2.51
CA ILE A 353 -12.91 1.74 -1.96
C ILE A 353 -14.00 0.84 -2.57
N ASN A 354 -13.94 0.60 -3.87
CA ASN A 354 -15.02 -0.08 -4.59
C ASN A 354 -14.67 -1.51 -5.04
N GLU A 355 -13.40 -1.85 -5.12
CA GLU A 355 -12.90 -3.14 -5.60
C GLU A 355 -11.74 -3.67 -4.72
N ALA A 356 -11.87 -3.57 -3.38
CA ALA A 356 -10.86 -3.99 -2.40
C ALA A 356 -10.42 -5.46 -2.53
N TRP A 357 -11.23 -6.33 -3.10
CA TRP A 357 -10.87 -7.72 -3.34
C TRP A 357 -9.72 -7.89 -4.35
N LEU A 358 -9.47 -6.87 -5.22
CA LEU A 358 -8.45 -6.93 -6.27
C LEU A 358 -7.01 -6.84 -5.74
N ASP A 359 -6.82 -6.31 -4.56
CA ASP A 359 -5.53 -6.31 -3.87
C ASP A 359 -5.50 -7.32 -2.73
N GLU A 360 -6.46 -7.26 -1.84
CA GLU A 360 -6.49 -8.04 -0.60
C GLU A 360 -6.63 -9.55 -0.84
N SER A 361 -7.57 -9.96 -1.72
CA SER A 361 -7.69 -11.38 -2.05
C SER A 361 -6.44 -11.89 -2.78
N LEU A 362 -5.81 -11.04 -3.59
CA LEU A 362 -4.58 -11.38 -4.31
C LEU A 362 -3.38 -11.47 -3.36
N ALA A 363 -3.26 -10.54 -2.40
CA ALA A 363 -2.18 -10.58 -1.40
C ALA A 363 -2.32 -11.79 -0.50
N GLU A 364 -3.53 -12.07 -0.01
CA GLU A 364 -3.80 -13.22 0.86
C GLU A 364 -3.56 -14.56 0.15
N TYR A 365 -4.01 -14.69 -1.11
CA TYR A 365 -3.72 -15.89 -1.91
C TYR A 365 -2.21 -16.02 -2.24
N SER A 366 -1.53 -14.92 -2.51
CA SER A 366 -0.08 -14.92 -2.74
C SER A 366 0.68 -15.38 -1.50
N THR A 367 0.19 -15.03 -0.31
CA THR A 367 0.70 -15.49 0.97
C THR A 367 0.57 -17.00 1.10
N ALA A 368 -0.59 -17.57 0.75
CA ALA A 368 -0.78 -19.03 0.74
C ALA A 368 0.19 -19.72 -0.23
N LEU A 369 0.37 -19.18 -1.42
CA LEU A 369 1.33 -19.72 -2.42
C LEU A 369 2.77 -19.67 -1.91
N PHE A 370 3.18 -18.57 -1.26
CA PHE A 370 4.51 -18.43 -0.69
C PHE A 370 4.80 -19.49 0.35
N PHE A 371 3.92 -19.69 1.33
CA PHE A 371 4.11 -20.69 2.38
C PHE A 371 4.09 -22.12 1.82
N GLY A 372 3.27 -22.38 0.79
CA GLY A 372 3.26 -23.66 0.08
C GLY A 372 4.61 -24.00 -0.58
N ALA A 373 5.30 -22.98 -1.10
CA ALA A 373 6.62 -23.15 -1.72
C ALA A 373 7.78 -23.11 -0.71
N ASN A 374 7.57 -22.57 0.50
CA ASN A 374 8.62 -22.29 1.50
C ASN A 374 8.28 -22.91 2.86
N SER A 375 8.11 -24.23 2.90
CA SER A 375 7.71 -25.02 4.10
C SER A 375 8.62 -24.83 5.32
N LYS A 376 9.85 -24.31 5.15
CA LYS A 376 10.76 -23.97 6.25
C LYS A 376 10.19 -22.95 7.25
N TYR A 377 9.15 -22.19 6.85
CA TYR A 377 8.45 -21.23 7.70
C TYR A 377 7.27 -21.82 8.48
N GLY A 378 7.09 -23.15 8.44
CA GLY A 378 6.20 -23.89 9.33
C GLY A 378 4.72 -23.84 8.99
N LEU A 379 4.33 -23.38 7.78
CA LEU A 379 2.97 -23.41 7.28
C LEU A 379 2.96 -23.99 5.86
N THR A 380 1.94 -24.77 5.52
CA THR A 380 1.75 -25.35 4.19
C THR A 380 0.60 -24.67 3.46
N TYR A 381 0.56 -24.80 2.14
CA TYR A 381 -0.56 -24.32 1.32
C TYR A 381 -1.89 -24.94 1.76
N GLU A 382 -1.88 -26.25 1.99
CA GLU A 382 -3.05 -27.03 2.41
C GLU A 382 -3.59 -26.55 3.76
N GLU A 383 -2.70 -26.33 4.76
CA GLU A 383 -3.11 -25.80 6.06
C GLU A 383 -3.70 -24.39 5.92
N PHE A 384 -3.08 -23.52 5.13
CA PHE A 384 -3.56 -22.17 4.91
C PHE A 384 -4.97 -22.18 4.29
N THR A 385 -5.17 -22.91 3.21
CA THR A 385 -6.46 -22.96 2.50
C THR A 385 -7.54 -23.70 3.31
N GLN A 386 -7.21 -24.76 4.06
CA GLN A 386 -8.13 -25.44 4.96
C GLN A 386 -8.58 -24.55 6.12
N ASN A 387 -7.67 -23.76 6.68
CA ASN A 387 -7.99 -22.79 7.72
C ASN A 387 -8.93 -21.72 7.18
N ALA A 388 -8.67 -21.16 6.00
CA ALA A 388 -9.55 -20.21 5.34
C ALA A 388 -10.94 -20.80 5.11
N PHE A 389 -11.02 -22.00 4.57
CA PHE A 389 -12.27 -22.70 4.31
C PHE A 389 -13.08 -22.98 5.59
N SER A 390 -12.41 -23.48 6.63
CA SER A 390 -13.07 -23.81 7.90
C SER A 390 -13.56 -22.58 8.64
N SER A 391 -12.77 -21.51 8.64
CA SER A 391 -13.15 -20.24 9.28
C SER A 391 -14.29 -19.54 8.52
N TYR A 392 -14.30 -19.58 7.19
CA TYR A 392 -15.41 -19.06 6.39
C TYR A 392 -16.72 -19.76 6.68
N LEU A 393 -16.73 -21.10 6.69
CA LEU A 393 -17.94 -21.88 6.98
C LEU A 393 -18.44 -21.62 8.40
N LEU A 394 -17.53 -21.53 9.37
CA LEU A 394 -17.90 -21.18 10.75
C LEU A 394 -18.51 -19.78 10.83
N TYR A 395 -17.92 -18.79 10.15
CA TYR A 395 -18.48 -17.44 10.08
C TYR A 395 -19.90 -17.43 9.50
N VAL A 396 -20.08 -18.09 8.36
CA VAL A 396 -21.41 -18.18 7.70
C VAL A 396 -22.44 -18.80 8.63
N ASP A 397 -22.14 -19.96 9.26
CA ASP A 397 -23.05 -20.67 10.18
C ASP A 397 -23.40 -19.81 11.40
N VAL A 398 -22.42 -19.14 12.01
CA VAL A 398 -22.64 -18.26 13.16
C VAL A 398 -23.52 -17.06 12.78
N ILE A 399 -23.21 -16.37 11.68
CA ILE A 399 -23.97 -15.18 11.27
C ILE A 399 -25.39 -15.56 10.84
N GLU A 400 -25.56 -16.65 10.09
CA GLU A 400 -26.89 -17.14 9.71
C GLU A 400 -27.71 -17.53 10.93
N THR A 401 -27.10 -18.18 11.94
CA THR A 401 -27.76 -18.53 13.19
C THR A 401 -28.21 -17.28 13.97
N ILE A 402 -27.40 -16.23 14.01
CA ILE A 402 -27.68 -15.02 14.80
C ILE A 402 -28.66 -14.10 14.08
N ARG A 403 -28.53 -13.93 12.76
CA ARG A 403 -29.26 -12.92 11.96
C ARG A 403 -30.32 -13.49 11.03
N GLY A 404 -30.31 -14.81 10.77
CA GLY A 404 -31.21 -15.48 9.82
C GLY A 404 -30.76 -15.36 8.36
N GLU A 405 -29.78 -14.50 8.07
CA GLU A 405 -29.18 -14.31 6.75
C GLU A 405 -27.71 -13.91 6.87
N VAL A 406 -26.93 -14.22 5.86
CA VAL A 406 -25.51 -13.84 5.77
C VAL A 406 -25.24 -13.21 4.40
N ASN A 407 -24.58 -12.05 4.40
CA ASN A 407 -24.04 -11.49 3.17
C ASN A 407 -22.76 -12.25 2.78
N THR A 408 -22.70 -12.70 1.53
CA THR A 408 -21.53 -13.42 0.99
C THR A 408 -20.91 -12.75 -0.23
N LYS A 409 -21.23 -11.47 -0.49
CA LYS A 409 -20.66 -10.70 -1.59
C LYS A 409 -19.27 -10.21 -1.25
N MET A 410 -18.37 -10.30 -2.23
CA MET A 410 -17.00 -9.77 -2.15
C MET A 410 -16.85 -8.41 -2.87
N ASN A 411 -17.80 -8.05 -3.73
CA ASN A 411 -17.74 -6.86 -4.59
C ASN A 411 -18.51 -5.66 -4.03
N LEU A 412 -18.63 -5.57 -2.71
CA LEU A 412 -19.19 -4.39 -2.06
C LEU A 412 -18.12 -3.30 -1.94
N ALA A 413 -18.54 -2.05 -1.95
CA ALA A 413 -17.67 -0.96 -1.51
C ALA A 413 -17.38 -1.09 0.01
N VAL A 414 -16.23 -0.61 0.46
CA VAL A 414 -15.80 -0.80 1.87
C VAL A 414 -16.81 -0.28 2.89
N PHE A 415 -17.56 0.76 2.55
CA PHE A 415 -18.61 1.35 3.41
C PHE A 415 -19.96 0.61 3.37
N GLU A 416 -20.12 -0.39 2.50
CA GLU A 416 -21.33 -1.22 2.41
C GLU A 416 -21.23 -2.47 3.30
N TYR A 417 -20.05 -2.85 3.74
CA TYR A 417 -19.87 -3.92 4.72
C TYR A 417 -20.35 -3.47 6.09
N GLN A 418 -21.00 -4.35 6.83
CA GLN A 418 -21.60 -4.00 8.12
C GLN A 418 -20.56 -3.74 9.23
N ASN A 419 -19.39 -4.33 9.10
CA ASN A 419 -18.25 -4.19 10.02
C ASN A 419 -16.98 -4.83 9.44
N ASP A 420 -15.86 -4.60 10.11
CA ASP A 420 -14.53 -5.10 9.71
C ASP A 420 -14.47 -6.64 9.65
N TYR A 421 -15.25 -7.38 10.44
CA TYR A 421 -15.31 -8.84 10.37
C TYR A 421 -15.95 -9.33 9.08
N GLU A 422 -17.09 -8.75 8.68
CA GLU A 422 -17.74 -9.09 7.41
C GLU A 422 -16.78 -8.80 6.24
N TYR A 423 -16.16 -7.63 6.24
CA TYR A 423 -15.16 -7.25 5.26
C TYR A 423 -14.03 -8.29 5.18
N SER A 424 -13.38 -8.60 6.31
CA SER A 424 -12.28 -9.55 6.36
C SER A 424 -12.66 -10.94 5.87
N TYR A 425 -13.82 -11.47 6.29
CA TYR A 425 -14.25 -12.79 5.84
C TYR A 425 -14.60 -12.84 4.35
N MET A 426 -15.13 -11.74 3.78
CA MET A 426 -15.48 -11.70 2.38
C MET A 426 -14.28 -11.40 1.48
N VAL A 427 -13.46 -10.44 1.84
CA VAL A 427 -12.40 -9.95 0.96
C VAL A 427 -11.12 -10.77 1.09
N TYR A 428 -10.71 -11.16 2.30
CA TYR A 428 -9.49 -11.96 2.55
C TYR A 428 -9.80 -13.46 2.50
N VAL A 429 -10.59 -13.95 3.44
CA VAL A 429 -10.78 -15.39 3.66
C VAL A 429 -11.45 -16.05 2.47
N LYS A 430 -12.56 -15.49 1.99
CA LYS A 430 -13.26 -16.02 0.80
C LYS A 430 -12.45 -15.81 -0.48
N GLY A 431 -11.58 -14.79 -0.52
CA GLY A 431 -10.62 -14.57 -1.60
C GLY A 431 -9.71 -15.77 -1.81
N VAL A 432 -9.12 -16.29 -0.75
CA VAL A 432 -8.30 -17.52 -0.79
C VAL A 432 -9.10 -18.70 -1.34
N ILE A 433 -10.34 -18.87 -0.89
CA ILE A 433 -11.22 -19.97 -1.33
C ILE A 433 -11.55 -19.84 -2.83
N MET A 434 -11.79 -18.62 -3.32
CA MET A 434 -12.02 -18.35 -4.72
C MET A 434 -10.82 -18.78 -5.58
N PHE A 435 -9.61 -18.39 -5.20
CA PHE A 435 -8.41 -18.74 -5.95
C PHE A 435 -8.02 -20.21 -5.83
N ASP A 436 -8.21 -20.84 -4.67
CA ASP A 436 -8.00 -22.29 -4.50
C ASP A 436 -8.98 -23.09 -5.37
N SER A 437 -10.23 -22.65 -5.44
CA SER A 437 -11.24 -23.24 -6.34
C SER A 437 -10.88 -23.03 -7.81
N LEU A 438 -10.38 -21.85 -8.17
CA LEU A 438 -9.87 -21.58 -9.52
C LEU A 438 -8.68 -22.50 -9.86
N LYS A 439 -7.71 -22.62 -8.94
CA LYS A 439 -6.58 -23.53 -9.09
C LYS A 439 -7.04 -24.97 -9.32
N SER A 440 -8.06 -25.41 -8.59
CA SER A 440 -8.65 -26.75 -8.77
C SER A 440 -9.34 -26.93 -10.13
N ALA A 441 -9.94 -25.86 -10.67
CA ALA A 441 -10.65 -25.88 -11.95
C ALA A 441 -9.71 -25.84 -13.16
N VAL A 442 -8.73 -24.93 -13.17
CA VAL A 442 -7.89 -24.67 -14.35
C VAL A 442 -6.43 -25.11 -14.18
N GLY A 443 -6.00 -25.45 -12.96
CA GLY A 443 -4.64 -25.85 -12.61
C GLY A 443 -3.76 -24.65 -12.19
N GLU A 444 -2.79 -24.93 -11.33
CA GLU A 444 -1.88 -23.92 -10.76
C GLU A 444 -1.11 -23.10 -11.80
N LYS A 445 -0.62 -23.79 -12.85
CA LYS A 445 0.13 -23.15 -13.92
C LYS A 445 -0.69 -22.05 -14.62
N GLN A 446 -1.97 -22.29 -14.85
CA GLN A 446 -2.88 -21.34 -15.49
C GLN A 446 -3.17 -20.16 -14.58
N VAL A 447 -3.38 -20.41 -13.27
CA VAL A 447 -3.56 -19.33 -12.26
C VAL A 447 -2.34 -18.43 -12.23
N LEU A 448 -1.14 -18.99 -12.06
CA LEU A 448 0.11 -18.22 -12.07
C LEU A 448 0.32 -17.45 -13.40
N SER A 449 -0.06 -18.05 -14.53
CA SER A 449 -0.01 -17.37 -15.83
C SER A 449 -0.98 -16.19 -15.89
N GLY A 450 -2.18 -16.31 -15.31
CA GLY A 450 -3.18 -15.24 -15.21
C GLY A 450 -2.66 -14.08 -14.37
N LEU A 451 -2.18 -14.37 -13.15
CA LEU A 451 -1.59 -13.38 -12.25
C LEU A 451 -0.40 -12.66 -12.89
N LYS A 452 0.50 -13.40 -13.55
CA LYS A 452 1.63 -12.83 -14.26
C LYS A 452 1.21 -11.88 -15.38
N LYS A 453 0.17 -12.25 -16.15
CA LYS A 453 -0.38 -11.39 -17.21
C LYS A 453 -1.07 -10.15 -16.62
N TYR A 454 -1.84 -10.32 -15.54
CA TYR A 454 -2.48 -9.20 -14.86
C TYR A 454 -1.45 -8.17 -14.40
N TYR A 455 -0.39 -8.63 -13.72
CA TYR A 455 0.74 -7.77 -13.33
C TYR A 455 1.38 -7.07 -14.54
N GLN A 456 1.76 -7.81 -15.59
CA GLN A 456 2.48 -7.26 -16.74
C GLN A 456 1.68 -6.22 -17.52
N ASN A 457 0.37 -6.42 -17.65
CA ASN A 457 -0.51 -5.55 -18.42
C ASN A 457 -0.89 -4.26 -17.66
N ASN A 458 -0.87 -4.32 -16.33
CA ASN A 458 -1.43 -3.26 -15.49
C ASN A 458 -0.42 -2.56 -14.58
N LYS A 459 0.88 -2.83 -14.73
CA LYS A 459 1.92 -2.11 -13.97
C LYS A 459 1.72 -0.60 -14.06
N PHE A 460 1.77 0.06 -12.90
CA PHE A 460 1.67 1.52 -12.73
C PHE A 460 0.33 2.13 -13.17
N LYS A 461 -0.72 1.32 -13.27
CA LYS A 461 -2.08 1.77 -13.57
C LYS A 461 -3.01 1.48 -12.38
N ILE A 462 -4.19 2.06 -12.42
CA ILE A 462 -5.33 1.65 -11.62
C ILE A 462 -6.10 0.64 -12.47
N ALA A 463 -6.05 -0.63 -12.08
CA ALA A 463 -6.71 -1.73 -12.79
C ALA A 463 -8.12 -1.97 -12.20
N SER A 464 -8.99 -2.52 -13.02
CA SER A 464 -10.34 -2.92 -12.68
C SER A 464 -10.53 -4.43 -12.74
N LYS A 465 -11.69 -4.92 -12.29
CA LYS A 465 -12.07 -6.32 -12.45
C LYS A 465 -12.09 -6.77 -13.92
N ILE A 466 -12.36 -5.87 -14.86
CA ILE A 466 -12.34 -6.21 -16.29
C ILE A 466 -10.91 -6.51 -16.77
N ASP A 467 -9.94 -5.69 -16.33
CA ASP A 467 -8.52 -5.93 -16.64
C ASP A 467 -8.04 -7.27 -16.06
N PHE A 468 -8.56 -7.63 -14.89
CA PHE A 468 -8.29 -8.91 -14.25
C PHE A 468 -8.89 -10.08 -15.06
N TYR A 469 -10.17 -10.00 -15.45
CA TYR A 469 -10.83 -11.04 -16.26
C TYR A 469 -10.14 -11.24 -17.61
N ASP A 470 -9.77 -10.16 -18.31
CA ASP A 470 -9.06 -10.20 -19.58
C ASP A 470 -7.69 -10.90 -19.46
N ALA A 471 -6.97 -10.66 -18.36
CA ALA A 471 -5.70 -11.33 -18.09
C ALA A 471 -5.89 -12.85 -17.94
N PHE A 472 -6.88 -13.28 -17.17
CA PHE A 472 -7.18 -14.69 -16.94
C PHE A 472 -7.76 -15.36 -18.20
N LYS A 473 -8.67 -14.72 -18.91
CA LYS A 473 -9.19 -15.20 -20.21
C LYS A 473 -8.04 -15.44 -21.20
N SER A 474 -7.10 -14.52 -21.26
CA SER A 474 -5.91 -14.66 -22.11
C SER A 474 -4.94 -15.76 -21.64
N ALA A 475 -4.90 -16.08 -20.35
CA ALA A 475 -4.02 -17.10 -19.78
C ALA A 475 -4.60 -18.51 -19.91
N CYS A 476 -5.89 -18.68 -19.61
CA CYS A 476 -6.58 -19.96 -19.54
C CYS A 476 -7.20 -20.36 -20.89
N HIS A 477 -7.33 -19.43 -21.84
CA HIS A 477 -8.07 -19.61 -23.09
C HIS A 477 -9.54 -19.98 -22.88
N GLU A 478 -10.08 -19.63 -21.72
CA GLU A 478 -11.46 -19.86 -21.28
C GLU A 478 -12.02 -18.56 -20.73
N ASP A 479 -13.34 -18.42 -20.84
CA ASP A 479 -14.06 -17.32 -20.22
C ASP A 479 -14.42 -17.69 -18.80
N LEU A 480 -13.74 -17.07 -17.84
CA LEU A 480 -13.92 -17.29 -16.40
C LEU A 480 -14.80 -16.22 -15.72
N GLU A 481 -15.40 -15.30 -16.47
CA GLU A 481 -16.22 -14.23 -15.92
C GLU A 481 -17.34 -14.77 -15.04
N THR A 482 -18.08 -15.78 -15.51
CA THR A 482 -19.17 -16.41 -14.72
C THR A 482 -18.65 -17.02 -13.43
N PHE A 483 -17.45 -17.59 -13.43
CA PHE A 483 -16.82 -18.14 -12.23
C PHE A 483 -16.55 -17.02 -11.21
N PHE A 484 -15.87 -15.96 -11.63
CA PHE A 484 -15.53 -14.84 -10.74
C PHE A 484 -16.79 -14.12 -10.24
N GLU A 485 -17.73 -13.80 -11.11
CA GLU A 485 -18.99 -13.16 -10.73
C GLU A 485 -19.81 -14.00 -9.74
N GLY A 486 -19.72 -15.34 -9.82
CA GLY A 486 -20.32 -16.25 -8.85
C GLY A 486 -19.79 -16.02 -7.42
N TYR A 487 -18.48 -15.87 -7.27
CA TYR A 487 -17.85 -15.57 -5.99
C TYR A 487 -18.11 -14.11 -5.55
N LEU A 488 -17.91 -13.17 -6.46
CA LEU A 488 -18.04 -11.74 -6.18
C LEU A 488 -19.47 -11.37 -5.77
N ASN A 489 -20.48 -11.90 -6.46
CA ASN A 489 -21.89 -11.64 -6.16
C ASN A 489 -22.48 -12.56 -5.07
N GLY A 490 -21.67 -13.45 -4.50
CA GLY A 490 -22.10 -14.33 -3.42
C GLY A 490 -23.03 -15.48 -3.83
N THR A 491 -23.06 -15.83 -5.12
CA THR A 491 -23.89 -16.93 -5.65
C THR A 491 -23.16 -18.26 -5.77
N ALA A 492 -21.84 -18.28 -5.63
CA ALA A 492 -21.05 -19.49 -5.58
C ALA A 492 -21.37 -20.31 -4.34
N ILE A 493 -21.62 -21.61 -4.51
CA ILE A 493 -21.89 -22.52 -3.39
C ILE A 493 -20.53 -23.03 -2.86
N ILE A 494 -20.23 -22.64 -1.64
CA ILE A 494 -19.05 -23.12 -0.90
C ILE A 494 -19.53 -24.14 0.13
N SER A 495 -19.20 -25.41 -0.08
CA SER A 495 -19.61 -26.51 0.81
C SER A 495 -18.41 -27.39 1.15
N LYS A 496 -18.44 -28.02 2.33
CA LYS A 496 -17.43 -29.04 2.64
C LYS A 496 -17.42 -30.10 1.55
N ILE A 497 -16.26 -30.28 0.91
CA ILE A 497 -16.03 -31.48 0.11
C ILE A 497 -15.94 -32.62 1.11
N SER A 498 -16.89 -33.57 1.02
CA SER A 498 -17.00 -34.73 1.89
C SER A 498 -15.83 -35.71 1.69
#